data_dfacf4485f3455524295e3eda704c917
#
_entry.id   dfacf4485f3455524295e3eda704c917
#
_cell.length_a   1.000
_cell.length_b   1.000
_cell.length_c   1.000
_cell.angle_alpha   90.00
_cell.angle_beta   90.00
_cell.angle_gamma   90.00
#
_symmetry.space_group_name_H-M   'P 1'
#
loop_
_entity.id
_entity.type
_entity.pdbx_description
1 polymer ?
#
loop_
_entity_poly.entity_id
_entity_poly.type
_entity_poly.pdbx_seq_one_letter_code
_entity_poly.pdbx_strand_id
1 'polypeptide(L)'
;LGLSPTPLMVSMEQNLAEWMQMSNLLLDKPHHETPRGLKFELAAESPLMMIMFNTLAKQIYQRYPQATIKLRNWDYDSLDAITRGEVDIGFTGRESHPRSRELLNQLPLSIDYEVLFTDLPCVWLREDHPALREEWDLDTFLRYPHISICWEQSDTWALDDVLHELGRERTIALSLPGFEASLFMAAQPEQRLIATAPRYCQHYIEQHQLPLVALPLPFAIAQLEKLKVPFTLLWHKRNSHNSKILWLRKTIKALYAPLF
;
A
#
# COMPACT_ATOMS: atom_id res chain seq x y z
N LEU A 1 -13.63 28.38 -2.45
CA LEU A 1 -13.50 29.20 -1.22
C LEU A 1 -13.95 28.32 -0.06
N GLY A 2 -12.97 27.69 0.63
CA GLY A 2 -13.25 26.88 1.82
C GLY A 2 -13.69 27.77 2.99
N LEU A 3 -14.66 27.29 3.77
CA LEU A 3 -15.04 27.91 5.03
C LEU A 3 -13.90 27.74 6.06
N SER A 4 -13.43 28.82 6.61
CA SER A 4 -12.49 28.77 7.74
C SER A 4 -13.27 28.63 9.03
N PRO A 5 -12.86 27.74 9.96
CA PRO A 5 -13.54 27.59 11.24
C PRO A 5 -13.44 28.90 12.05
N THR A 6 -14.49 29.23 12.76
CA THR A 6 -14.48 30.37 13.70
C THR A 6 -13.61 30.05 14.91
N PRO A 7 -13.09 31.06 15.65
CA PRO A 7 -12.36 30.84 16.89
C PRO A 7 -13.14 29.99 17.91
N LEU A 8 -14.45 30.13 17.96
CA LEU A 8 -15.33 29.31 18.80
C LEU A 8 -15.33 27.84 18.34
N MET A 9 -15.38 27.56 17.05
CA MET A 9 -15.32 26.20 16.52
C MET A 9 -13.96 25.55 16.81
N VAL A 10 -12.86 26.30 16.71
CA VAL A 10 -11.52 25.81 17.05
C VAL A 10 -11.44 25.47 18.55
N SER A 11 -11.99 26.33 19.41
CA SER A 11 -12.04 26.06 20.85
C SER A 11 -12.93 24.86 21.20
N MET A 12 -14.06 24.70 20.51
CA MET A 12 -14.94 23.53 20.69
C MET A 12 -14.27 22.26 20.19
N GLU A 13 -13.53 22.30 19.09
CA GLU A 13 -12.77 21.16 18.57
C GLU A 13 -11.70 20.70 19.56
N GLN A 14 -10.97 21.62 20.18
CA GLN A 14 -9.99 21.29 21.22
C GLN A 14 -10.64 20.65 22.44
N ASN A 15 -11.72 21.25 22.94
CA ASN A 15 -12.44 20.72 24.11
C ASN A 15 -13.06 19.35 23.82
N LEU A 16 -13.61 19.13 22.62
CA LEU A 16 -14.12 17.83 22.19
C LEU A 16 -12.99 16.79 22.03
N ALA A 17 -11.83 17.19 21.50
CA ALA A 17 -10.68 16.31 21.40
C ALA A 17 -10.16 15.87 22.77
N GLU A 18 -10.07 16.80 23.73
CA GLU A 18 -9.69 16.49 25.11
C GLU A 18 -10.72 15.59 25.80
N TRP A 19 -12.00 15.85 25.59
CA TRP A 19 -13.08 15.02 26.15
C TRP A 19 -13.08 13.62 25.55
N MET A 20 -12.87 13.50 24.26
CA MET A 20 -12.72 12.21 23.58
C MET A 20 -11.46 11.46 24.06
N GLN A 21 -10.36 12.17 24.29
CA GLN A 21 -9.13 11.59 24.84
C GLN A 21 -9.35 11.06 26.26
N MET A 22 -10.01 11.83 27.13
CA MET A 22 -10.40 11.37 28.47
C MET A 22 -11.37 10.20 28.43
N SER A 23 -12.34 10.23 27.53
CA SER A 23 -13.29 9.12 27.32
C SER A 23 -12.56 7.85 26.89
N ASN A 24 -11.60 7.96 25.97
CA ASN A 24 -10.77 6.81 25.56
C ASN A 24 -9.90 6.28 26.71
N LEU A 25 -9.34 7.15 27.56
CA LEU A 25 -8.60 6.75 28.76
C LEU A 25 -9.48 6.05 29.78
N LEU A 26 -10.76 6.40 29.87
CA LEU A 26 -11.73 5.70 30.71
C LEU A 26 -12.12 4.33 30.15
N LEU A 27 -12.18 4.21 28.83
CA LEU A 27 -12.43 2.94 28.15
C LEU A 27 -11.20 2.02 28.19
N ASP A 28 -9.99 2.58 28.29
CA ASP A 28 -8.73 1.85 28.42
C ASP A 28 -8.43 1.31 29.82
N LYS A 29 -9.21 1.68 30.84
CA LYS A 29 -9.11 0.98 32.12
C LYS A 29 -9.40 -0.49 31.88
N PRO A 30 -8.54 -1.43 32.38
CA PRO A 30 -8.72 -2.83 32.19
C PRO A 30 -10.00 -3.28 32.91
N HIS A 31 -11.14 -3.13 32.24
CA HIS A 31 -12.26 -3.99 32.53
C HIS A 31 -11.82 -5.38 32.10
N HIS A 32 -11.84 -6.34 33.00
CA HIS A 32 -11.50 -7.75 32.76
C HIS A 32 -12.40 -8.43 31.71
N GLU A 33 -13.27 -7.69 31.06
CA GLU A 33 -14.06 -8.15 29.93
C GLU A 33 -13.59 -7.43 28.66
N THR A 34 -12.94 -8.16 27.77
CA THR A 34 -12.70 -7.73 26.38
C THR A 34 -14.04 -7.30 25.78
N PRO A 35 -14.15 -6.08 25.22
CA PRO A 35 -15.40 -5.64 24.62
C PRO A 35 -15.88 -6.68 23.60
N ARG A 36 -17.06 -7.27 23.84
CA ARG A 36 -17.67 -8.21 22.92
C ARG A 36 -17.91 -7.50 21.60
N GLY A 37 -17.40 -8.08 20.50
CA GLY A 37 -17.64 -7.57 19.16
C GLY A 37 -16.72 -6.42 18.71
N LEU A 38 -15.50 -6.32 19.23
CA LEU A 38 -14.52 -5.37 18.70
C LEU A 38 -14.27 -5.66 17.22
N LYS A 39 -14.45 -4.64 16.38
CA LYS A 39 -14.32 -4.75 14.94
C LYS A 39 -13.05 -4.05 14.47
N PHE A 40 -12.31 -4.71 13.58
CA PHE A 40 -11.15 -4.16 12.88
C PHE A 40 -11.48 -4.07 11.39
N GLU A 41 -11.55 -2.85 10.86
CA GLU A 41 -11.76 -2.57 9.44
C GLU A 41 -10.47 -2.07 8.83
N LEU A 42 -9.88 -2.88 7.93
CA LEU A 42 -8.60 -2.58 7.31
C LEU A 42 -8.77 -2.46 5.79
N ALA A 43 -8.04 -1.54 5.18
CA ALA A 43 -7.91 -1.44 3.74
C ALA A 43 -6.43 -1.52 3.37
N ALA A 44 -6.04 -2.43 2.50
CA ALA A 44 -4.64 -2.55 2.06
C ALA A 44 -4.57 -2.99 0.61
N GLU A 45 -3.52 -2.55 -0.08
CA GLU A 45 -3.26 -3.07 -1.41
C GLU A 45 -2.72 -4.49 -1.34
N SER A 46 -3.03 -5.25 -2.36
CA SER A 46 -2.56 -6.61 -2.56
C SER A 46 -1.23 -6.61 -3.33
N PRO A 47 -0.22 -7.43 -2.99
CA PRO A 47 -0.23 -8.53 -2.01
C PRO A 47 0.21 -8.16 -0.57
N LEU A 48 0.44 -6.89 -0.23
CA LEU A 48 0.80 -6.49 1.15
C LEU A 48 -0.13 -7.13 2.17
N MET A 49 -1.42 -7.09 1.86
CA MET A 49 -2.47 -7.69 2.66
C MET A 49 -2.24 -9.18 2.89
N MET A 50 -1.91 -9.94 1.83
CA MET A 50 -1.75 -11.38 1.94
C MET A 50 -0.50 -11.78 2.71
N ILE A 51 0.59 -11.06 2.51
CA ILE A 51 1.86 -11.29 3.22
C ILE A 51 1.68 -11.11 4.73
N MET A 52 0.94 -10.08 5.12
CA MET A 52 0.81 -9.67 6.52
C MET A 52 -0.35 -10.35 7.26
N PHE A 53 -1.43 -10.66 6.56
CA PHE A 53 -2.73 -10.93 7.17
C PHE A 53 -2.71 -12.08 8.17
N ASN A 54 -2.07 -13.20 7.86
CA ASN A 54 -2.01 -14.33 8.77
C ASN A 54 -1.40 -13.95 10.12
N THR A 55 -0.30 -13.22 10.11
CA THR A 55 0.39 -12.84 11.35
C THR A 55 -0.37 -11.76 12.09
N LEU A 56 -0.91 -10.77 11.39
CA LEU A 56 -1.72 -9.71 12.00
C LEU A 56 -3.01 -10.27 12.60
N ALA A 57 -3.73 -11.11 11.88
CA ALA A 57 -4.95 -11.74 12.35
C ALA A 57 -4.69 -12.59 13.61
N LYS A 58 -3.60 -13.37 13.62
CA LYS A 58 -3.19 -14.13 14.80
C LYS A 58 -2.96 -13.22 16.01
N GLN A 59 -2.27 -12.09 15.84
CA GLN A 59 -2.04 -11.15 16.93
C GLN A 59 -3.33 -10.44 17.40
N ILE A 60 -4.23 -10.12 16.46
CA ILE A 60 -5.54 -9.56 16.81
C ILE A 60 -6.34 -10.58 17.64
N TYR A 61 -6.45 -11.83 17.20
CA TYR A 61 -7.21 -12.84 17.94
C TYR A 61 -6.58 -13.26 19.26
N GLN A 62 -5.26 -13.21 19.38
CA GLN A 62 -4.58 -13.43 20.67
C GLN A 62 -4.93 -12.35 21.70
N ARG A 63 -5.04 -11.11 21.25
CA ARG A 63 -5.37 -9.98 22.13
C ARG A 63 -6.89 -9.80 22.32
N TYR A 64 -7.66 -10.06 21.27
CA TYR A 64 -9.10 -9.89 21.20
C TYR A 64 -9.78 -11.13 20.60
N PRO A 65 -10.01 -12.18 21.40
CA PRO A 65 -10.46 -13.48 20.88
C PRO A 65 -11.80 -13.46 20.14
N GLN A 66 -12.66 -12.46 20.44
CA GLN A 66 -13.99 -12.31 19.82
C GLN A 66 -14.05 -11.19 18.79
N ALA A 67 -12.88 -10.68 18.34
CA ALA A 67 -12.83 -9.64 17.34
C ALA A 67 -13.31 -10.12 15.97
N THR A 68 -13.94 -9.22 15.23
CA THR A 68 -14.22 -9.41 13.81
C THR A 68 -13.22 -8.56 13.00
N ILE A 69 -12.59 -9.20 12.01
CA ILE A 69 -11.69 -8.50 11.10
C ILE A 69 -12.34 -8.44 9.73
N LYS A 70 -12.47 -7.24 9.20
CA LYS A 70 -12.87 -7.00 7.81
C LYS A 70 -11.71 -6.39 7.06
N LEU A 71 -11.39 -7.00 5.94
CA LEU A 71 -10.30 -6.60 5.09
C LEU A 71 -10.84 -6.29 3.71
N ARG A 72 -10.43 -5.19 3.12
CA ARG A 72 -10.79 -4.79 1.77
C ARG A 72 -9.56 -4.31 1.01
N ASN A 73 -9.61 -4.36 -0.32
CA ASN A 73 -8.57 -3.78 -1.14
C ASN A 73 -8.54 -2.26 -0.93
N TRP A 74 -7.36 -1.69 -1.06
CA TRP A 74 -7.20 -0.25 -1.18
C TRP A 74 -7.74 0.19 -2.54
N ASP A 75 -8.56 1.22 -2.54
CA ASP A 75 -9.13 1.89 -3.71
C ASP A 75 -9.29 3.40 -3.46
N TYR A 76 -9.76 4.17 -4.42
CA TYR A 76 -9.94 5.62 -4.27
C TYR A 76 -10.96 6.01 -3.20
N ASP A 77 -11.96 5.17 -2.95
CA ASP A 77 -12.95 5.40 -1.89
C ASP A 77 -12.37 5.13 -0.50
N SER A 78 -11.18 4.56 -0.41
CA SER A 78 -10.58 4.17 0.88
C SER A 78 -10.25 5.37 1.77
N LEU A 79 -9.81 6.50 1.21
CA LEU A 79 -9.61 7.74 1.99
C LEU A 79 -10.92 8.28 2.55
N ASP A 80 -11.97 8.29 1.74
CA ASP A 80 -13.29 8.69 2.17
C ASP A 80 -13.86 7.75 3.24
N ALA A 81 -13.62 6.45 3.07
CA ALA A 81 -14.03 5.45 4.06
C ALA A 81 -13.30 5.62 5.41
N ILE A 82 -12.00 5.99 5.40
CA ILE A 82 -11.28 6.37 6.63
C ILE A 82 -11.92 7.63 7.24
N THR A 83 -12.21 8.63 6.43
CA THR A 83 -12.81 9.89 6.88
C THR A 83 -14.19 9.66 7.51
N ARG A 84 -15.01 8.77 6.93
CA ARG A 84 -16.32 8.37 7.49
C ARG A 84 -16.21 7.43 8.69
N GLY A 85 -15.04 6.88 8.97
CA GLY A 85 -14.82 5.92 10.05
C GLY A 85 -15.25 4.49 9.73
N GLU A 86 -15.40 4.16 8.47
CA GLU A 86 -15.70 2.81 7.95
C GLU A 86 -14.44 1.96 7.84
N VAL A 87 -13.27 2.59 7.80
CA VAL A 87 -11.95 1.96 7.81
C VAL A 87 -11.14 2.54 8.96
N ASP A 88 -10.54 1.67 9.75
CA ASP A 88 -9.69 2.02 10.87
C ASP A 88 -8.30 2.46 10.44
N ILE A 89 -7.69 1.66 9.55
CA ILE A 89 -6.35 1.88 9.01
C ILE A 89 -6.33 1.48 7.53
N GLY A 90 -5.74 2.36 6.72
CA GLY A 90 -5.31 2.08 5.36
C GLY A 90 -3.82 1.76 5.29
N PHE A 91 -3.42 0.87 4.39
CA PHE A 91 -2.02 0.58 4.12
C PHE A 91 -1.79 0.44 2.62
N THR A 92 -1.05 1.38 2.04
CA THR A 92 -0.85 1.47 0.59
C THR A 92 0.46 2.17 0.23
N GLY A 93 0.97 1.89 -0.97
CA GLY A 93 2.00 2.69 -1.62
C GLY A 93 1.41 3.99 -2.15
N ARG A 94 2.19 5.06 -2.09
CA ARG A 94 1.78 6.36 -2.63
C ARG A 94 2.88 6.89 -3.54
N GLU A 95 2.56 7.05 -4.81
CA GLU A 95 3.52 7.55 -5.79
C GLU A 95 3.94 8.99 -5.48
N SER A 96 5.21 9.28 -5.75
CA SER A 96 5.75 10.64 -5.62
C SER A 96 5.59 11.47 -6.90
N HIS A 97 5.12 10.86 -8.00
CA HIS A 97 4.99 11.53 -9.28
C HIS A 97 3.89 12.59 -9.25
N PRO A 98 4.11 13.82 -9.79
CA PRO A 98 3.15 14.92 -9.72
C PRO A 98 1.77 14.65 -10.35
N ARG A 99 1.65 13.66 -11.24
CA ARG A 99 0.39 13.25 -11.86
C ARG A 99 -0.38 12.23 -11.03
N SER A 100 0.23 11.67 -9.98
CA SER A 100 -0.47 10.75 -9.11
C SER A 100 -1.60 11.47 -8.37
N ARG A 101 -2.78 10.86 -8.34
CA ARG A 101 -3.92 11.35 -7.55
C ARG A 101 -3.78 11.04 -6.06
N GLU A 102 -2.77 10.26 -5.70
CA GLU A 102 -2.52 9.77 -4.35
C GLU A 102 -1.23 10.30 -3.73
N LEU A 103 -0.86 11.56 -4.03
CA LEU A 103 0.31 12.19 -3.43
C LEU A 103 0.14 12.37 -1.92
N LEU A 104 1.21 12.10 -1.16
CA LEU A 104 1.23 12.29 0.30
C LEU A 104 0.92 13.74 0.71
N ASN A 105 1.37 14.72 -0.08
CA ASN A 105 1.14 16.14 0.19
C ASN A 105 -0.28 16.62 -0.17
N GLN A 106 -1.11 15.76 -0.75
CA GLN A 106 -2.50 16.03 -1.13
C GLN A 106 -3.52 15.28 -0.26
N LEU A 107 -3.06 14.65 0.82
CA LEU A 107 -3.95 13.98 1.75
C LEU A 107 -4.95 14.97 2.38
N PRO A 108 -6.22 14.56 2.57
CA PRO A 108 -7.19 15.35 3.32
C PRO A 108 -6.65 15.74 4.71
N LEU A 109 -6.97 16.94 5.18
CA LEU A 109 -6.53 17.43 6.50
C LEU A 109 -6.98 16.56 7.66
N SER A 110 -8.04 15.77 7.47
CA SER A 110 -8.58 14.80 8.44
C SER A 110 -7.76 13.51 8.54
N ILE A 111 -6.84 13.27 7.61
CA ILE A 111 -6.03 12.06 7.56
C ILE A 111 -4.64 12.32 8.15
N ASP A 112 -4.21 11.42 9.00
CA ASP A 112 -2.85 11.30 9.50
C ASP A 112 -2.17 10.11 8.85
N TYR A 113 -0.85 10.14 8.73
CA TYR A 113 -0.11 9.05 8.11
C TYR A 113 1.27 8.83 8.73
N GLU A 114 1.83 7.66 8.51
CA GLU A 114 3.19 7.29 8.85
C GLU A 114 3.79 6.46 7.70
N VAL A 115 4.93 6.90 7.16
CA VAL A 115 5.68 6.10 6.18
C VAL A 115 6.37 4.97 6.93
N LEU A 116 6.08 3.73 6.54
CA LEU A 116 6.71 2.54 7.13
C LEU A 116 8.04 2.21 6.44
N PHE A 117 8.04 2.24 5.13
CA PHE A 117 9.22 2.01 4.29
C PHE A 117 9.02 2.65 2.91
N THR A 118 10.10 2.76 2.17
CA THR A 118 10.08 3.16 0.76
C THR A 118 10.61 2.01 -0.07
N ASP A 119 9.85 1.58 -1.08
CA ASP A 119 10.26 0.53 -2.00
C ASP A 119 10.59 1.11 -3.38
N LEU A 120 11.54 0.49 -4.04
CA LEU A 120 11.83 0.72 -5.45
C LEU A 120 11.35 -0.51 -6.21
N PRO A 121 10.36 -0.38 -7.11
CA PRO A 121 9.89 -1.51 -7.91
C PRO A 121 11.03 -2.15 -8.71
N CYS A 122 10.91 -3.43 -8.93
CA CYS A 122 11.81 -4.19 -9.80
C CYS A 122 11.02 -4.94 -10.87
N VAL A 123 11.75 -5.48 -11.81
CA VAL A 123 11.23 -6.27 -12.93
C VAL A 123 11.20 -7.72 -12.53
N TRP A 124 10.08 -8.39 -12.78
CA TRP A 124 9.89 -9.81 -12.51
C TRP A 124 9.71 -10.56 -13.82
N LEU A 125 10.56 -11.52 -14.06
CA LEU A 125 10.60 -12.36 -15.24
C LEU A 125 10.56 -13.82 -14.83
N ARG A 126 9.94 -14.67 -15.66
CA ARG A 126 10.09 -16.10 -15.48
C ARG A 126 11.56 -16.52 -15.59
N GLU A 127 11.98 -17.49 -14.79
CA GLU A 127 13.38 -17.97 -14.70
C GLU A 127 14.00 -18.46 -16.02
N ASP A 128 13.18 -18.83 -17.01
CA ASP A 128 13.60 -19.23 -18.37
C ASP A 128 13.33 -18.15 -19.43
N HIS A 129 12.97 -16.93 -19.01
CA HIS A 129 12.66 -15.84 -19.93
C HIS A 129 13.87 -15.50 -20.83
N PRO A 130 13.66 -15.31 -22.15
CA PRO A 130 14.76 -15.09 -23.09
C PRO A 130 15.58 -13.84 -22.77
N ALA A 131 15.01 -12.78 -22.22
CA ALA A 131 15.71 -11.58 -21.80
C ALA A 131 16.85 -11.84 -20.79
N LEU A 132 16.79 -12.95 -20.03
CA LEU A 132 17.84 -13.33 -19.08
C LEU A 132 19.14 -13.81 -19.76
N ARG A 133 19.11 -14.04 -21.09
CA ARG A 133 20.26 -14.44 -21.88
C ARG A 133 20.86 -13.29 -22.71
N GLU A 134 20.28 -12.11 -22.56
CA GLU A 134 20.68 -10.90 -23.28
C GLU A 134 21.31 -9.90 -22.29
N GLU A 135 21.95 -8.87 -22.84
CA GLU A 135 22.37 -7.72 -22.02
C GLU A 135 21.11 -7.04 -21.47
N TRP A 136 21.08 -6.84 -20.15
CA TRP A 136 19.92 -6.24 -19.49
C TRP A 136 20.04 -4.72 -19.50
N ASP A 137 19.40 -4.11 -20.47
CA ASP A 137 19.33 -2.67 -20.67
C ASP A 137 17.89 -2.21 -20.99
N LEU A 138 17.71 -0.92 -21.24
CA LEU A 138 16.41 -0.35 -21.57
C LEU A 138 15.83 -0.91 -22.86
N ASP A 139 16.65 -1.21 -23.86
CA ASP A 139 16.17 -1.74 -25.13
C ASP A 139 15.67 -3.19 -24.98
N THR A 140 16.36 -4.00 -24.20
CA THR A 140 15.91 -5.36 -23.86
C THR A 140 14.65 -5.33 -23.01
N PHE A 141 14.56 -4.42 -22.03
CA PHE A 141 13.36 -4.22 -21.23
C PHE A 141 12.14 -3.85 -22.08
N LEU A 142 12.29 -2.97 -23.07
CA LEU A 142 11.19 -2.52 -23.94
C LEU A 142 10.86 -3.47 -25.10
N ARG A 143 11.72 -4.44 -25.39
CA ARG A 143 11.54 -5.40 -26.48
C ARG A 143 10.40 -6.38 -26.21
N TYR A 144 10.19 -6.73 -24.98
CA TYR A 144 9.18 -7.70 -24.57
C TYR A 144 7.90 -7.01 -24.10
N PRO A 145 6.75 -7.69 -24.24
CA PRO A 145 5.47 -7.13 -23.81
C PRO A 145 5.36 -7.10 -22.27
N HIS A 146 4.69 -6.07 -21.77
CA HIS A 146 4.54 -5.81 -20.36
C HIS A 146 3.13 -6.10 -19.84
N ILE A 147 3.07 -6.45 -18.57
CA ILE A 147 1.85 -6.41 -17.78
C ILE A 147 1.80 -5.05 -17.07
N SER A 148 0.67 -4.37 -17.16
CA SER A 148 0.37 -3.18 -16.36
C SER A 148 -0.65 -3.50 -15.28
N ILE A 149 -0.60 -2.73 -14.19
CA ILE A 149 -1.65 -2.75 -13.17
C ILE A 149 -2.68 -1.69 -13.56
N CYS A 150 -3.91 -2.13 -13.77
CA CYS A 150 -5.04 -1.24 -13.98
C CYS A 150 -5.52 -0.76 -12.62
N TRP A 151 -5.27 0.52 -12.32
CA TRP A 151 -5.73 1.18 -11.13
C TRP A 151 -6.89 2.08 -11.49
N GLU A 152 -8.11 1.63 -11.21
CA GLU A 152 -9.39 2.23 -11.58
C GLU A 152 -9.54 2.46 -13.10
N GLN A 153 -9.19 3.65 -13.60
CA GLN A 153 -9.28 4.02 -15.02
C GLN A 153 -7.93 4.30 -15.68
N SER A 154 -6.83 3.99 -14.98
CA SER A 154 -5.48 4.18 -15.49
C SER A 154 -4.72 2.85 -15.44
N ASP A 155 -4.08 2.51 -16.54
CA ASP A 155 -3.14 1.41 -16.68
C ASP A 155 -1.69 1.91 -16.83
N THR A 156 -1.47 3.21 -16.58
CA THR A 156 -0.15 3.87 -16.57
C THR A 156 0.17 4.39 -15.18
N TRP A 157 1.47 4.44 -14.85
CA TRP A 157 1.99 4.94 -13.59
C TRP A 157 3.34 5.65 -13.81
N ALA A 158 4.04 6.07 -12.76
CA ALA A 158 5.28 6.85 -12.82
C ALA A 158 6.35 6.28 -13.79
N LEU A 159 6.38 4.95 -14.01
CA LEU A 159 7.26 4.31 -14.99
C LEU A 159 6.97 4.80 -16.41
N ASP A 160 5.71 4.93 -16.78
CA ASP A 160 5.30 5.36 -18.11
C ASP A 160 5.64 6.84 -18.34
N ASP A 161 5.52 7.66 -17.29
CA ASP A 161 5.97 9.04 -17.33
C ASP A 161 7.49 9.17 -17.51
N VAL A 162 8.27 8.34 -16.78
CA VAL A 162 9.73 8.30 -16.93
C VAL A 162 10.13 7.84 -18.33
N LEU A 163 9.46 6.84 -18.90
CA LEU A 163 9.70 6.38 -20.26
C LEU A 163 9.37 7.50 -21.27
N HIS A 164 8.26 8.19 -21.09
CA HIS A 164 7.86 9.30 -21.95
C HIS A 164 8.87 10.45 -21.92
N GLU A 165 9.42 10.80 -20.76
CA GLU A 165 10.51 11.79 -20.63
C GLU A 165 11.76 11.39 -21.42
N LEU A 166 12.00 10.08 -21.58
CA LEU A 166 13.11 9.53 -22.38
C LEU A 166 12.75 9.38 -23.87
N GLY A 167 11.55 9.78 -24.30
CA GLY A 167 11.05 9.57 -25.66
C GLY A 167 10.82 8.10 -25.99
N ARG A 168 10.51 7.27 -24.98
CA ARG A 168 10.30 5.81 -25.10
C ARG A 168 8.92 5.44 -24.57
N GLU A 169 8.48 4.26 -24.97
CA GLU A 169 7.24 3.66 -24.49
C GLU A 169 7.38 2.14 -24.40
N ARG A 170 6.59 1.51 -23.54
CA ARG A 170 6.51 0.05 -23.44
C ARG A 170 5.21 -0.47 -24.07
N THR A 171 5.25 -1.66 -24.62
CA THR A 171 4.05 -2.32 -25.15
C THR A 171 3.32 -3.02 -24.00
N ILE A 172 2.14 -2.55 -23.66
CA ILE A 172 1.26 -3.22 -22.68
C ILE A 172 0.47 -4.29 -23.41
N ALA A 173 0.72 -5.56 -23.05
CA ALA A 173 -0.02 -6.70 -23.57
C ALA A 173 -1.19 -7.13 -22.67
N LEU A 174 -1.13 -6.81 -21.40
CA LEU A 174 -2.10 -7.23 -20.42
C LEU A 174 -2.22 -6.18 -19.29
N SER A 175 -3.44 -5.79 -18.95
CA SER A 175 -3.73 -4.93 -17.80
C SER A 175 -4.52 -5.72 -16.77
N LEU A 176 -4.05 -5.74 -15.52
CA LEU A 176 -4.59 -6.57 -14.44
C LEU A 176 -4.87 -5.74 -13.19
N PRO A 177 -5.81 -6.17 -12.33
CA PRO A 177 -6.25 -5.36 -11.18
C PRO A 177 -5.31 -5.40 -9.96
N GLY A 178 -4.21 -6.16 -10.01
CA GLY A 178 -3.30 -6.27 -8.87
C GLY A 178 -2.02 -7.04 -9.16
N PHE A 179 -1.05 -6.88 -8.26
CA PHE A 179 0.28 -7.46 -8.43
C PHE A 179 0.28 -8.99 -8.39
N GLU A 180 -0.58 -9.66 -7.60
CA GLU A 180 -0.67 -11.12 -7.56
C GLU A 180 -1.03 -11.70 -8.92
N ALA A 181 -2.04 -11.13 -9.57
CA ALA A 181 -2.46 -11.56 -10.90
C ALA A 181 -1.35 -11.30 -11.92
N SER A 182 -0.67 -10.16 -11.81
CA SER A 182 0.46 -9.78 -12.65
C SER A 182 1.62 -10.78 -12.52
N LEU A 183 2.03 -11.09 -11.28
CA LEU A 183 3.11 -12.04 -11.00
C LEU A 183 2.74 -13.46 -11.41
N PHE A 184 1.48 -13.88 -11.18
CA PHE A 184 0.98 -15.16 -11.61
C PHE A 184 1.04 -15.30 -13.15
N MET A 185 0.65 -14.27 -13.89
CA MET A 185 0.70 -14.27 -15.36
C MET A 185 2.13 -14.23 -15.89
N ALA A 186 3.02 -13.45 -15.28
CA ALA A 186 4.44 -13.43 -15.65
C ALA A 186 5.13 -14.80 -15.42
N ALA A 187 4.63 -15.58 -14.46
CA ALA A 187 5.12 -16.93 -14.18
C ALA A 187 4.69 -17.99 -15.19
N GLN A 188 3.73 -17.68 -16.09
CA GLN A 188 3.24 -18.67 -17.07
C GLN A 188 4.26 -18.92 -18.19
N PRO A 189 4.49 -20.20 -18.57
CA PRO A 189 5.60 -20.57 -19.46
C PRO A 189 5.48 -20.04 -20.89
N GLU A 190 4.29 -19.73 -21.35
CA GLU A 190 4.03 -19.37 -22.75
C GLU A 190 4.01 -17.85 -23.00
N GLN A 191 3.97 -17.04 -21.96
CA GLN A 191 3.59 -15.63 -22.10
C GLN A 191 4.76 -14.68 -22.41
N ARG A 192 5.97 -14.97 -21.96
CA ARG A 192 7.15 -14.08 -22.10
C ARG A 192 6.86 -12.62 -21.70
N LEU A 193 6.06 -12.45 -20.66
CA LEU A 193 5.60 -11.15 -20.20
C LEU A 193 6.53 -10.60 -19.11
N ILE A 194 6.74 -9.30 -19.13
CA ILE A 194 7.46 -8.57 -18.09
C ILE A 194 6.45 -8.00 -17.09
N ALA A 195 6.58 -8.35 -15.83
CA ALA A 195 5.86 -7.68 -14.75
C ALA A 195 6.79 -6.68 -14.03
N THR A 196 6.26 -5.50 -13.70
CA THR A 196 6.92 -4.55 -12.82
C THR A 196 6.10 -4.45 -11.54
N ALA A 197 6.72 -4.76 -10.41
CA ALA A 197 6.05 -4.79 -9.12
C ALA A 197 7.02 -4.40 -7.99
N PRO A 198 6.49 -3.95 -6.84
CA PRO A 198 7.30 -3.66 -5.66
C PRO A 198 8.22 -4.82 -5.27
N ARG A 199 9.39 -4.50 -4.73
CA ARG A 199 10.36 -5.52 -4.30
C ARG A 199 9.82 -6.39 -3.18
N TYR A 200 8.97 -5.88 -2.31
CA TYR A 200 8.34 -6.66 -1.24
C TYR A 200 7.53 -7.85 -1.77
N CYS A 201 7.11 -7.83 -3.04
CA CYS A 201 6.44 -8.96 -3.70
C CYS A 201 7.30 -10.24 -3.73
N GLN A 202 8.61 -10.13 -3.49
CA GLN A 202 9.50 -11.29 -3.34
C GLN A 202 8.97 -12.29 -2.31
N HIS A 203 8.45 -11.82 -1.18
CA HIS A 203 7.86 -12.71 -0.15
C HIS A 203 6.66 -13.50 -0.66
N TYR A 204 5.82 -12.85 -1.46
CA TYR A 204 4.69 -13.52 -2.12
C TYR A 204 5.17 -14.58 -3.11
N ILE A 205 6.17 -14.24 -3.94
CA ILE A 205 6.77 -15.15 -4.94
C ILE A 205 7.39 -16.36 -4.25
N GLU A 206 8.17 -16.18 -3.20
CA GLU A 206 8.80 -17.25 -2.44
C GLU A 206 7.76 -18.15 -1.75
N GLN A 207 6.76 -17.56 -1.11
CA GLN A 207 5.70 -18.28 -0.42
C GLN A 207 4.88 -19.17 -1.37
N HIS A 208 4.66 -18.72 -2.61
CA HIS A 208 3.88 -19.43 -3.62
C HIS A 208 4.75 -20.20 -4.62
N GLN A 209 6.08 -20.20 -4.42
CA GLN A 209 7.06 -20.88 -5.27
C GLN A 209 6.88 -20.54 -6.76
N LEU A 210 6.61 -19.26 -7.05
CA LEU A 210 6.51 -18.81 -8.44
C LEU A 210 7.90 -18.81 -9.09
N PRO A 211 8.04 -19.35 -10.31
CA PRO A 211 9.33 -19.45 -11.01
C PRO A 211 9.73 -18.09 -11.60
N LEU A 212 9.88 -17.08 -10.74
CA LEU A 212 10.20 -15.70 -11.12
C LEU A 212 11.56 -15.30 -10.55
N VAL A 213 12.29 -14.50 -11.31
CA VAL A 213 13.53 -13.83 -10.90
C VAL A 213 13.37 -12.33 -10.98
N ALA A 214 14.03 -11.61 -10.07
CA ALA A 214 14.03 -10.16 -10.04
C ALA A 214 15.21 -9.58 -10.80
N LEU A 215 14.96 -8.57 -11.65
CA LEU A 215 15.97 -7.71 -12.23
C LEU A 215 15.74 -6.25 -11.81
N PRO A 216 16.79 -5.43 -11.72
CA PRO A 216 16.63 -4.01 -11.47
C PRO A 216 15.95 -3.35 -12.68
N LEU A 217 15.21 -2.26 -12.45
CA LEU A 217 14.77 -1.39 -13.52
C LEU A 217 16.00 -0.79 -14.23
N PRO A 218 16.09 -0.86 -15.58
CA PRO A 218 17.26 -0.44 -16.33
C PRO A 218 17.28 1.08 -16.58
N PHE A 219 17.24 1.86 -15.50
CA PHE A 219 17.25 3.30 -15.53
C PHE A 219 18.44 3.89 -14.77
N ALA A 220 18.83 5.12 -15.12
CA ALA A 220 19.80 5.86 -14.35
C ALA A 220 19.22 6.26 -12.96
N ILE A 221 20.11 6.58 -12.02
CA ILE A 221 19.73 6.89 -10.64
C ILE A 221 18.65 7.99 -10.55
N ALA A 222 18.79 9.03 -11.39
CA ALA A 222 17.83 10.14 -11.39
C ALA A 222 16.40 9.73 -11.76
N GLN A 223 16.24 8.76 -12.64
CA GLN A 223 14.94 8.19 -13.00
C GLN A 223 14.43 7.26 -11.89
N LEU A 224 15.32 6.43 -11.32
CA LEU A 224 14.95 5.51 -10.24
C LEU A 224 14.42 6.24 -9.00
N GLU A 225 14.96 7.42 -8.68
CA GLU A 225 14.45 8.25 -7.57
C GLU A 225 12.97 8.65 -7.77
N LYS A 226 12.54 8.86 -9.02
CA LYS A 226 11.14 9.19 -9.35
C LYS A 226 10.19 7.99 -9.21
N LEU A 227 10.73 6.78 -9.21
CA LEU A 227 9.97 5.53 -9.14
C LEU A 227 9.90 4.95 -7.72
N LYS A 228 10.50 5.60 -6.75
CA LYS A 228 10.40 5.20 -5.35
C LYS A 228 8.98 5.42 -4.84
N VAL A 229 8.43 4.40 -4.21
CA VAL A 229 7.07 4.41 -3.65
C VAL A 229 7.15 4.30 -2.13
N PRO A 230 6.80 5.35 -1.39
CA PRO A 230 6.62 5.29 0.05
C PRO A 230 5.35 4.52 0.40
N PHE A 231 5.49 3.45 1.18
CA PHE A 231 4.40 2.67 1.74
C PHE A 231 3.98 3.22 3.09
N THR A 232 2.72 3.57 3.21
CA THR A 232 2.20 4.36 4.32
C THR A 232 1.03 3.70 5.01
N LEU A 233 1.00 3.85 6.33
CA LEU A 233 -0.23 3.69 7.11
C LEU A 233 -0.99 5.01 7.14
N LEU A 234 -2.31 4.94 6.99
CA LEU A 234 -3.22 6.07 6.94
C LEU A 234 -4.37 5.82 7.93
N TRP A 235 -4.74 6.85 8.71
CA TRP A 235 -5.86 6.77 9.64
C TRP A 235 -6.50 8.15 9.82
N HIS A 236 -7.71 8.20 10.35
CA HIS A 236 -8.35 9.48 10.66
C HIS A 236 -7.68 10.13 11.88
N LYS A 237 -7.32 11.42 11.81
CA LYS A 237 -6.67 12.19 12.91
C LYS A 237 -7.37 12.07 14.25
N ARG A 238 -8.70 12.06 14.26
CA ARG A 238 -9.48 11.89 15.51
C ARG A 238 -9.13 10.61 16.25
N ASN A 239 -8.60 9.60 15.54
CA ASN A 239 -8.25 8.31 16.09
C ASN A 239 -6.75 8.18 16.40
N SER A 240 -5.95 9.24 16.25
CA SER A 240 -4.48 9.20 16.46
C SER A 240 -4.09 8.75 17.86
N HIS A 241 -4.95 9.02 18.86
CA HIS A 241 -4.75 8.60 20.24
C HIS A 241 -5.66 7.44 20.69
N ASN A 242 -6.44 6.86 19.77
CA ASN A 242 -7.26 5.70 20.07
C ASN A 242 -6.38 4.46 20.30
N SER A 243 -6.58 3.78 21.42
CA SER A 243 -5.77 2.62 21.83
C SER A 243 -5.76 1.48 20.82
N LYS A 244 -6.90 1.20 20.16
CA LYS A 244 -7.01 0.21 19.09
C LYS A 244 -6.11 0.60 17.91
N ILE A 245 -6.16 1.86 17.47
CA ILE A 245 -5.38 2.36 16.33
C ILE A 245 -3.89 2.42 16.67
N LEU A 246 -3.53 2.91 17.85
CA LEU A 246 -2.13 2.92 18.32
C LEU A 246 -1.56 1.50 18.37
N TRP A 247 -2.33 0.55 18.89
CA TRP A 247 -1.91 -0.83 18.95
C TRP A 247 -1.75 -1.45 17.54
N LEU A 248 -2.72 -1.23 16.64
CA LEU A 248 -2.64 -1.70 15.25
C LEU A 248 -1.40 -1.14 14.54
N ARG A 249 -1.18 0.16 14.62
CA ARG A 249 0.00 0.81 14.01
C ARG A 249 1.29 0.19 14.51
N LYS A 250 1.44 0.05 15.84
CA LYS A 250 2.60 -0.58 16.46
C LYS A 250 2.79 -2.02 15.99
N THR A 251 1.70 -2.77 15.91
CA THR A 251 1.71 -4.16 15.50
C THR A 251 2.10 -4.31 14.03
N ILE A 252 1.48 -3.55 13.14
CA ILE A 252 1.80 -3.55 11.71
C ILE A 252 3.27 -3.16 11.51
N LYS A 253 3.74 -2.09 12.16
CA LYS A 253 5.12 -1.64 12.07
C LYS A 253 6.12 -2.74 12.48
N ALA A 254 5.84 -3.46 13.56
CA ALA A 254 6.69 -4.55 14.02
C ALA A 254 6.70 -5.75 13.06
N LEU A 255 5.61 -5.98 12.33
CA LEU A 255 5.52 -7.06 11.34
C LEU A 255 6.31 -6.75 10.06
N TYR A 256 6.39 -5.49 9.68
CA TYR A 256 7.12 -5.08 8.48
C TYR A 256 8.60 -4.78 8.71
N ALA A 257 9.02 -4.40 9.92
CA ALA A 257 10.42 -4.10 10.21
C ALA A 257 11.42 -5.22 9.83
N PRO A 258 11.07 -6.51 9.90
CA PRO A 258 11.97 -7.59 9.46
C PRO A 258 12.01 -7.80 7.93
N LEU A 259 11.10 -7.18 7.17
CA LEU A 259 10.97 -7.40 5.73
C LEU A 259 11.83 -6.43 4.89
N PHE A 260 12.42 -5.40 5.55
CA PHE A 260 13.17 -4.33 4.88
C PHE A 260 14.47 -3.97 5.60
#